data_48871aad7cc3561f81e9d908f2b37161
#
_entry.id   48871aad7cc3561f81e9d908f2b37161
#
_cell.length_a   1.000
_cell.length_b   1.000
_cell.length_c   1.000
_cell.angle_alpha   90.00
_cell.angle_beta   90.00
_cell.angle_gamma   90.00
#
_symmetry.space_group_name_H-M   'P 1'
#
loop_
_entity.id
_entity.type
_entity.pdbx_description
1 polymer ?
#
loop_
_entity_poly.entity_id
_entity_poly.type
_entity_poly.pdbx_seq_one_letter_code
_entity_poly.pdbx_strand_id
1 'polypeptide(L)'
;MTQLVVDFGKMQAAIEHMQAFEREVTECLEDIDRTMATLRTSWHGEGSDAQAQAQQQWEDGAEQMKSALKQLRSIAQAAEKNYTEAVTKNGAMWG
;
A
#
# COMPACT_ATOMS: atom_id res chain seq x y z
N MET A 1 21.56 -7.07 -27.45
CA MET A 1 20.89 -7.75 -26.36
C MET A 1 20.72 -6.80 -25.19
N THR A 2 19.47 -6.61 -24.79
CA THR A 2 19.19 -5.69 -23.71
C THR A 2 19.46 -6.38 -22.38
N GLN A 3 20.45 -5.93 -21.67
CA GLN A 3 20.67 -6.39 -20.31
C GLN A 3 19.78 -5.59 -19.39
N LEU A 4 18.95 -6.29 -18.66
CA LEU A 4 18.17 -5.69 -17.59
C LEU A 4 19.07 -5.57 -16.37
N VAL A 5 19.71 -4.42 -16.23
CA VAL A 5 20.52 -4.15 -15.04
C VAL A 5 19.59 -3.53 -14.01
N VAL A 6 19.27 -4.31 -12.99
CA VAL A 6 18.49 -3.82 -11.86
C VAL A 6 19.47 -3.14 -10.90
N ASP A 7 19.29 -1.85 -10.72
CA ASP A 7 20.06 -1.08 -9.74
C ASP A 7 19.48 -1.37 -8.34
N PHE A 8 20.25 -2.04 -7.52
CA PHE A 8 19.85 -2.43 -6.18
C PHE A 8 19.52 -1.22 -5.30
N GLY A 9 20.29 -0.14 -5.44
CA GLY A 9 20.03 1.08 -4.70
C GLY A 9 18.71 1.72 -5.09
N LYS A 10 18.38 1.71 -6.38
CA LYS A 10 17.07 2.20 -6.86
C LYS A 10 15.93 1.32 -6.39
N MET A 11 16.14 0.01 -6.34
CA MET A 11 15.15 -0.94 -5.83
C MET A 11 14.85 -0.67 -4.35
N GLN A 12 15.88 -0.48 -3.54
CA GLN A 12 15.71 -0.15 -2.13
C GLN A 12 15.00 1.19 -1.95
N ALA A 13 15.38 2.20 -2.74
CA ALA A 13 14.72 3.50 -2.70
C ALA A 13 13.24 3.39 -3.08
N ALA A 14 12.91 2.57 -4.08
CA ALA A 14 11.52 2.34 -4.48
C ALA A 14 10.71 1.71 -3.34
N ILE A 15 11.29 0.75 -2.63
CA ILE A 15 10.63 0.10 -1.50
C ILE A 15 10.40 1.10 -0.36
N GLU A 16 11.37 1.96 -0.07
CA GLU A 16 11.21 3.02 0.92
C GLU A 16 10.11 3.99 0.53
N HIS A 17 10.04 4.36 -0.77
CA HIS A 17 8.97 5.20 -1.29
C HIS A 17 7.60 4.52 -1.16
N MET A 18 7.53 3.21 -1.39
CA MET A 18 6.28 2.46 -1.21
C MET A 18 5.82 2.46 0.24
N GLN A 19 6.76 2.31 1.18
CA GLN A 19 6.45 2.37 2.61
C GLN A 19 5.95 3.74 3.02
N ALA A 20 6.58 4.80 2.53
CA ALA A 20 6.16 6.17 2.78
C ALA A 20 4.78 6.44 2.18
N PHE A 21 4.55 5.99 0.96
CA PHE A 21 3.26 6.10 0.27
C PHE A 21 2.15 5.37 1.04
N GLU A 22 2.45 4.15 1.50
CA GLU A 22 1.50 3.37 2.32
C GLU A 22 1.08 4.14 3.57
N ARG A 23 2.04 4.77 4.26
CA ARG A 23 1.75 5.59 5.44
C ARG A 23 0.89 6.79 5.08
N GLU A 24 1.24 7.50 4.01
CA GLU A 24 0.49 8.68 3.58
C GLU A 24 -0.94 8.33 3.22
N VAL A 25 -1.15 7.24 2.49
CA VAL A 25 -2.49 6.77 2.13
C VAL A 25 -3.26 6.36 3.38
N THR A 26 -2.62 5.64 4.29
CA THR A 26 -3.26 5.22 5.53
C THR A 26 -3.71 6.43 6.37
N GLU A 27 -2.86 7.43 6.50
CA GLU A 27 -3.20 8.68 7.20
C GLU A 27 -4.34 9.41 6.52
N CYS A 28 -4.33 9.46 5.19
CA CYS A 28 -5.40 10.07 4.42
C CYS A 28 -6.73 9.36 4.64
N LEU A 29 -6.72 8.02 4.61
CA LEU A 29 -7.92 7.22 4.87
C LEU A 29 -8.45 7.44 6.30
N GLU A 30 -7.57 7.55 7.26
CA GLU A 30 -7.94 7.85 8.64
C GLU A 30 -8.54 9.25 8.78
N ASP A 31 -8.00 10.24 8.08
CA ASP A 31 -8.54 11.59 8.06
C ASP A 31 -9.95 11.62 7.46
N ILE A 32 -10.17 10.90 6.37
CA ILE A 32 -11.50 10.79 5.76
C ILE A 32 -12.46 10.11 6.73
N ASP A 33 -12.01 9.05 7.41
CA ASP A 33 -12.80 8.35 8.43
C ASP A 33 -13.27 9.31 9.53
N ARG A 34 -12.36 10.14 10.03
CA ARG A 34 -12.70 11.13 11.06
C ARG A 34 -13.69 12.16 10.54
N THR A 35 -13.50 12.62 9.32
CA THR A 35 -14.42 13.56 8.67
C THR A 35 -15.81 12.96 8.54
N MET A 36 -15.88 11.71 8.08
CA MET A 36 -17.16 11.01 7.95
C MET A 36 -17.82 10.77 9.29
N ALA A 37 -17.04 10.47 10.33
CA ALA A 37 -17.59 10.34 11.69
C ALA A 37 -18.21 11.65 12.18
N THR A 38 -17.58 12.78 11.88
CA THR A 38 -18.11 14.10 12.20
C THR A 38 -19.39 14.37 11.43
N LEU A 39 -19.42 14.04 10.15
CA LEU A 39 -20.61 14.23 9.31
C LEU A 39 -21.78 13.37 9.77
N ARG A 40 -21.50 12.17 10.27
CA ARG A 40 -22.54 11.27 10.77
C ARG A 40 -23.36 11.87 11.91
N THR A 41 -22.77 12.74 12.71
CA THR A 41 -23.49 13.38 13.79
C THR A 41 -24.60 14.32 13.31
N SER A 42 -24.50 14.78 12.07
CA SER A 42 -25.50 15.65 11.44
C SER A 42 -26.43 14.92 10.47
N TRP A 43 -26.29 13.61 10.33
CA TRP A 43 -27.15 12.81 9.47
C TRP A 43 -28.45 12.45 10.21
N HIS A 44 -29.55 13.04 9.76
CA HIS A 44 -30.85 12.85 10.36
C HIS A 44 -31.88 12.54 9.28
N GLY A 45 -32.90 11.75 9.63
CA GLY A 45 -34.07 11.53 8.81
C GLY A 45 -33.86 10.44 7.75
N GLU A 46 -34.55 10.63 6.62
CA GLU A 46 -34.70 9.58 5.60
C GLU A 46 -33.42 9.20 4.87
N GLY A 47 -32.41 10.06 4.89
CA GLY A 47 -31.13 9.79 4.25
C GLY A 47 -30.20 8.88 5.05
N SER A 48 -30.52 8.58 6.30
CA SER A 48 -29.58 7.93 7.21
C SER A 48 -29.23 6.49 6.80
N ASP A 49 -30.18 5.73 6.22
CA ASP A 49 -29.91 4.36 5.79
C ASP A 49 -28.96 4.33 4.59
N ALA A 50 -29.21 5.20 3.60
CA ALA A 50 -28.33 5.32 2.44
C ALA A 50 -26.94 5.78 2.86
N GLN A 51 -26.85 6.70 3.81
CA GLN A 51 -25.59 7.19 4.35
C GLN A 51 -24.84 6.10 5.11
N ALA A 52 -25.57 5.27 5.88
CA ALA A 52 -24.97 4.13 6.57
C ALA A 52 -24.39 3.11 5.59
N GLN A 53 -25.09 2.84 4.49
CA GLN A 53 -24.60 1.96 3.44
C GLN A 53 -23.35 2.53 2.76
N ALA A 54 -23.36 3.83 2.47
CA ALA A 54 -22.20 4.51 1.89
C ALA A 54 -21.00 4.45 2.84
N GLN A 55 -21.23 4.61 4.13
CA GLN A 55 -20.20 4.50 5.16
C GLN A 55 -19.59 3.09 5.16
N GLN A 56 -20.43 2.05 5.09
CA GLN A 56 -19.96 0.67 5.08
C GLN A 56 -19.12 0.39 3.82
N GLN A 57 -19.58 0.86 2.67
CA GLN A 57 -18.84 0.72 1.41
C GLN A 57 -17.49 1.42 1.47
N TRP A 58 -17.43 2.59 2.10
CA TRP A 58 -16.19 3.31 2.31
C TRP A 58 -15.24 2.51 3.20
N GLU A 59 -15.72 2.00 4.34
CA GLU A 59 -14.91 1.21 5.27
C GLU A 59 -14.34 -0.03 4.60
N ASP A 60 -15.16 -0.74 3.83
CA ASP A 60 -14.73 -1.94 3.11
C ASP A 60 -13.69 -1.60 2.05
N GLY A 61 -13.90 -0.53 1.30
CA GLY A 61 -12.94 -0.08 0.28
C GLY A 61 -11.61 0.38 0.89
N ALA A 62 -11.67 1.09 2.01
CA ALA A 62 -10.47 1.53 2.72
C ALA A 62 -9.67 0.35 3.24
N GLU A 63 -10.33 -0.67 3.81
CA GLU A 63 -9.67 -1.90 4.25
C GLU A 63 -9.00 -2.64 3.08
N GLN A 64 -9.71 -2.75 1.96
CA GLN A 64 -9.15 -3.37 0.76
C GLN A 64 -7.93 -2.62 0.25
N MET A 65 -7.97 -1.30 0.26
CA MET A 65 -6.84 -0.47 -0.18
C MET A 65 -5.63 -0.66 0.72
N LYS A 66 -5.83 -0.64 2.04
CA LYS A 66 -4.75 -0.87 3.00
C LYS A 66 -4.12 -2.25 2.79
N SER A 67 -4.95 -3.26 2.59
CA SER A 67 -4.50 -4.63 2.35
C SER A 67 -3.72 -4.74 1.05
N ALA A 68 -4.19 -4.09 -0.02
CA ALA A 68 -3.52 -4.10 -1.32
C ALA A 68 -2.14 -3.42 -1.25
N LEU A 69 -2.04 -2.29 -0.54
CA LEU A 69 -0.77 -1.60 -0.35
C LEU A 69 0.24 -2.46 0.41
N LYS A 70 -0.24 -3.14 1.45
CA LYS A 70 0.59 -4.05 2.24
C LYS A 70 1.09 -5.22 1.39
N GLN A 71 0.23 -5.78 0.54
CA GLN A 71 0.60 -6.86 -0.37
C GLN A 71 1.64 -6.39 -1.40
N LEU A 72 1.46 -5.20 -1.97
CA LEU A 72 2.43 -4.62 -2.91
C LEU A 72 3.80 -4.47 -2.26
N ARG A 73 3.85 -3.96 -1.04
CA ARG A 73 5.09 -3.82 -0.30
C ARG A 73 5.75 -5.19 -0.07
N SER A 74 4.96 -6.19 0.33
CA SER A 74 5.46 -7.54 0.56
C SER A 74 6.03 -8.16 -0.71
N ILE A 75 5.35 -7.96 -1.85
CA ILE A 75 5.83 -8.45 -3.16
C ILE A 75 7.15 -7.77 -3.52
N ALA A 76 7.26 -6.46 -3.33
CA ALA A 76 8.48 -5.73 -3.63
C ALA A 76 9.65 -6.18 -2.75
N GLN A 77 9.38 -6.41 -1.46
CA GLN A 77 10.40 -6.90 -0.53
C GLN A 77 10.85 -8.33 -0.88
N ALA A 78 9.92 -9.18 -1.28
CA ALA A 78 10.24 -10.53 -1.74
C ALA A 78 11.07 -10.50 -3.01
N ALA A 79 10.75 -9.62 -3.95
CA ALA A 79 11.51 -9.44 -5.18
C ALA A 79 12.94 -8.96 -4.88
N GLU A 80 13.10 -8.02 -3.96
CA GLU A 80 14.41 -7.55 -3.51
C GLU A 80 15.24 -8.71 -2.93
N LYS A 81 14.63 -9.48 -2.05
CA LYS A 81 15.29 -10.63 -1.43
C LYS A 81 15.74 -11.64 -2.48
N ASN A 82 14.85 -11.97 -3.42
CA ASN A 82 15.16 -12.92 -4.48
C ASN A 82 16.29 -12.40 -5.38
N TYR A 83 16.29 -11.12 -5.70
CA TYR A 83 17.34 -10.49 -6.48
C TYR A 83 18.68 -10.56 -5.75
N THR A 84 18.69 -10.23 -4.47
CA THR A 84 19.90 -10.26 -3.63
C THR A 84 20.47 -11.67 -3.58
N GLU A 85 19.63 -12.67 -3.40
CA GLU A 85 20.05 -14.06 -3.36
C GLU A 85 20.63 -14.52 -4.70
N ALA A 86 20.00 -14.12 -5.81
CA ALA A 86 20.46 -14.45 -7.15
C ALA A 86 21.83 -13.81 -7.44
N VAL A 87 22.03 -12.57 -7.07
CA VAL A 87 23.31 -11.87 -7.21
C VAL A 87 24.39 -12.56 -6.38
N THR A 88 24.07 -12.93 -5.15
CA THR A 88 25.01 -13.64 -4.26
C THR A 88 25.40 -14.99 -4.85
N LYS A 89 24.44 -15.76 -5.36
CA LYS A 89 24.70 -17.05 -6.00
C LYS A 89 25.56 -16.91 -7.23
N ASN A 90 25.26 -15.92 -8.08
CA ASN A 90 26.05 -15.67 -9.29
C ASN A 90 27.48 -15.29 -8.93
N GLY A 91 27.65 -14.45 -7.92
CA GLY A 91 28.96 -14.08 -7.41
C GLY A 91 29.76 -15.30 -6.90
N ALA A 92 29.10 -16.19 -6.17
CA ALA A 92 29.71 -17.41 -5.67
C ALA A 92 30.09 -18.36 -6.82
N MET A 93 29.30 -18.41 -7.89
CA MET A 93 29.61 -19.24 -9.06
C MET A 93 30.81 -18.74 -9.86
N TRP A 94 31.02 -17.44 -9.91
CA TRP A 94 32.07 -16.81 -10.71
C TRP A 94 33.34 -16.51 -9.92
N GLY A 95 33.24 -16.50 -8.63
CA GLY A 95 34.32 -16.19 -7.73
C GLY A 95 35.01 -17.40 -7.21
#